data_d848de46642b9a39ff2a573b394783de
#
_entry.id   d848de46642b9a39ff2a573b394783de
#
_cell.length_a   1.000
_cell.length_b   1.000
_cell.length_c   1.000
_cell.angle_alpha   90.00
_cell.angle_beta   90.00
_cell.angle_gamma   90.00
#
_symmetry.space_group_name_H-M   'P 1'
#
loop_
_entity.id
_entity.type
_entity.pdbx_description
1 polymer ?
#
loop_
_entity_poly.entity_id
_entity_poly.type
_entity_poly.pdbx_seq_one_letter_code
_entity_poly.pdbx_strand_id
1 'polypeptide(L)'
;MRDPREVLIRPLMTEKSMRQKEEHNSVTFRVRPDANKLEIRAAVEAVFSVKVAEVRTANYEGKLKRMGKHQGRRSDWKKAIVTLQPGHKIELLEGA
;
A
#
# COMPACT_ATOMS: atom_id res chain seq x y z
N MET A 1 14.11 0.53 13.81
CA MET A 1 12.97 0.33 12.90
C MET A 1 12.11 1.59 12.84
N ARG A 2 11.66 1.96 11.65
CA ARG A 2 10.75 3.09 11.49
C ARG A 2 9.40 2.77 12.15
N ASP A 3 8.70 3.83 12.55
CA ASP A 3 7.34 3.67 13.05
C ASP A 3 6.48 2.99 11.96
N PRO A 4 5.74 1.93 12.30
CA PRO A 4 4.87 1.26 11.33
C PRO A 4 3.90 2.20 10.59
N ARG A 5 3.45 3.26 11.27
CA ARG A 5 2.55 4.25 10.66
C ARG A 5 3.21 5.08 9.58
N GLU A 6 4.54 5.22 9.62
CA GLU A 6 5.28 5.93 8.59
C GLU A 6 5.48 5.08 7.35
N VAL A 7 5.52 3.78 7.50
CA VAL A 7 5.68 2.84 6.38
C VAL A 7 4.43 2.81 5.52
N LEU A 8 3.26 2.75 6.16
CA LEU A 8 1.97 2.71 5.46
C LEU A 8 1.45 4.14 5.31
N ILE A 9 1.57 4.70 4.11
CA ILE A 9 1.17 6.09 3.87
C ILE A 9 -0.34 6.23 3.89
N ARG A 10 -1.04 5.39 3.12
CA ARG A 10 -2.52 5.39 3.09
C ARG A 10 -3.04 4.14 2.39
N PRO A 11 -4.26 3.71 2.69
CA PRO A 11 -4.91 2.67 1.90
C PRO A 11 -5.34 3.24 0.53
N LEU A 12 -5.39 2.37 -0.47
CA LEU A 12 -5.86 2.72 -1.80
C LEU A 12 -7.26 2.15 -1.99
N MET A 13 -8.23 3.04 -2.14
CA MET A 13 -9.65 2.69 -2.25
C MET A 13 -10.13 2.84 -3.69
N THR A 14 -9.62 1.99 -4.59
CA THR A 14 -10.10 1.94 -5.97
C THR A 14 -11.10 0.80 -6.11
N GLU A 15 -11.88 0.81 -7.20
CA GLU A 15 -12.80 -0.28 -7.50
C GLU A 15 -12.08 -1.62 -7.54
N LYS A 16 -10.92 -1.65 -8.20
CA LYS A 16 -10.09 -2.85 -8.28
C LYS A 16 -9.59 -3.30 -6.90
N SER A 17 -9.14 -2.38 -6.06
CA SER A 17 -8.64 -2.74 -4.72
C SER A 17 -9.75 -3.22 -3.81
N MET A 18 -10.95 -2.65 -3.92
CA MET A 18 -12.10 -3.10 -3.15
C MET A 18 -12.54 -4.49 -3.57
N ARG A 19 -12.51 -4.79 -4.86
CA ARG A 19 -12.80 -6.13 -5.37
C ARG A 19 -11.80 -7.16 -4.85
N GLN A 20 -10.51 -6.83 -4.84
CA GLN A 20 -9.48 -7.70 -4.29
C GLN A 20 -9.69 -7.97 -2.81
N LYS A 21 -10.16 -6.96 -2.07
CA LYS A 21 -10.47 -7.13 -0.65
C LYS A 21 -11.59 -8.14 -0.43
N GLU A 22 -12.65 -8.07 -1.24
CA GLU A 22 -13.79 -8.98 -1.12
C GLU A 22 -13.47 -10.39 -1.60
N GLU A 23 -12.81 -10.52 -2.75
CA GLU A 23 -12.58 -11.82 -3.40
C GLU A 23 -11.35 -12.55 -2.89
N HIS A 24 -10.30 -11.82 -2.53
CA HIS A 24 -9.00 -12.42 -2.21
C HIS A 24 -8.48 -12.09 -0.81
N ASN A 25 -9.29 -11.41 0.00
CA ASN A 25 -8.89 -10.96 1.33
C ASN A 25 -7.58 -10.17 1.30
N SER A 26 -7.41 -9.36 0.27
CA SER A 26 -6.20 -8.54 0.04
C SER A 26 -6.53 -7.07 0.19
N VAL A 27 -5.65 -6.33 0.85
CA VAL A 27 -5.78 -4.88 1.03
C VAL A 27 -4.59 -4.20 0.38
N THR A 28 -4.84 -3.11 -0.33
CA THR A 28 -3.81 -2.38 -1.06
C THR A 28 -3.47 -1.09 -0.33
N PHE A 29 -2.17 -0.84 -0.17
CA PHE A 29 -1.67 0.37 0.48
C PHE A 29 -0.66 1.08 -0.41
N ARG A 30 -0.64 2.41 -0.32
CA ARG A 30 0.50 3.17 -0.77
C ARG A 30 1.51 3.18 0.38
N VAL A 31 2.74 2.79 0.09
CA VAL A 31 3.79 2.66 1.09
C VAL A 31 4.99 3.52 0.72
N ARG A 32 5.91 3.68 1.65
CA ARG A 32 7.16 4.41 1.37
C ARG A 32 7.95 3.67 0.29
N PRO A 33 8.52 4.41 -0.68
CA PRO A 33 9.25 3.77 -1.79
C PRO A 33 10.44 2.91 -1.34
N ASP A 34 11.03 3.22 -0.20
CA ASP A 34 12.18 2.50 0.35
C ASP A 34 11.81 1.33 1.27
N ALA A 35 10.51 1.09 1.49
CA ALA A 35 10.05 0.00 2.33
C ALA A 35 10.15 -1.34 1.60
N ASN A 36 10.65 -2.36 2.29
CA ASN A 36 10.71 -3.72 1.75
C ASN A 36 9.51 -4.55 2.24
N LYS A 37 9.37 -5.77 1.69
CA LYS A 37 8.24 -6.64 2.02
C LYS A 37 8.16 -6.99 3.50
N LEU A 38 9.29 -7.24 4.13
CA LEU A 38 9.34 -7.61 5.56
C LEU A 38 8.89 -6.44 6.42
N GLU A 39 9.33 -5.23 6.09
CA GLU A 39 8.94 -4.02 6.80
C GLU A 39 7.45 -3.73 6.64
N ILE A 40 6.93 -3.88 5.41
CA ILE A 40 5.51 -3.69 5.12
C ILE A 40 4.66 -4.69 5.90
N ARG A 41 5.07 -5.96 5.91
CA ARG A 41 4.38 -7.02 6.66
C ARG A 41 4.33 -6.68 8.15
N ALA A 42 5.46 -6.34 8.72
CA ALA A 42 5.55 -5.98 10.14
C ALA A 42 4.67 -4.77 10.47
N ALA A 43 4.66 -3.78 9.58
CA ALA A 43 3.86 -2.57 9.77
C ALA A 43 2.36 -2.88 9.78
N VAL A 44 1.89 -3.68 8.82
CA VAL A 44 0.48 -4.06 8.73
C VAL A 44 0.06 -4.86 9.96
N GLU A 45 0.88 -5.83 10.36
CA GLU A 45 0.57 -6.65 11.52
C GLU A 45 0.54 -5.84 12.81
N ALA A 46 1.41 -4.84 12.94
CA ALA A 46 1.46 -3.99 14.12
C ALA A 46 0.31 -2.98 14.17
N VAL A 47 0.00 -2.33 13.04
CA VAL A 47 -1.03 -1.29 13.00
C VAL A 47 -2.44 -1.87 13.11
N PHE A 48 -2.72 -2.96 12.42
CA PHE A 48 -4.06 -3.52 12.34
C PHE A 48 -4.28 -4.77 13.18
N SER A 49 -3.24 -5.27 13.85
CA SER A 49 -3.32 -6.48 14.70
C SER A 49 -3.86 -7.69 13.94
N VAL A 50 -3.34 -7.90 12.74
CA VAL A 50 -3.74 -9.00 11.86
C VAL A 50 -2.54 -9.86 11.48
N LYS A 51 -2.81 -11.04 10.93
CA LYS A 51 -1.76 -11.91 10.37
C LYS A 51 -1.75 -11.81 8.87
N VAL A 52 -0.56 -11.59 8.32
CA VAL A 52 -0.35 -11.43 6.88
C VAL A 52 0.11 -12.75 6.27
N ALA A 53 -0.54 -13.18 5.19
CA ALA A 53 -0.15 -14.38 4.45
C ALA A 53 0.91 -14.06 3.41
N GLU A 54 0.73 -12.98 2.66
CA GLU A 54 1.61 -12.61 1.56
C GLU A 54 1.64 -11.11 1.36
N VAL A 55 2.79 -10.59 0.91
CA VAL A 55 2.93 -9.19 0.52
C VAL A 55 3.50 -9.13 -0.89
N ARG A 56 2.82 -8.43 -1.78
CA ARG A 56 3.32 -8.13 -3.12
C ARG A 56 3.56 -6.63 -3.22
N THR A 57 4.59 -6.25 -3.93
CA THR A 57 4.91 -4.84 -4.13
C THR A 57 5.05 -4.52 -5.60
N ALA A 58 4.70 -3.29 -5.96
CA ALA A 58 4.88 -2.78 -7.31
C ALA A 58 5.38 -1.35 -7.21
N ASN A 59 6.42 -1.05 -7.99
CA ASN A 59 6.96 0.30 -8.07
C ASN A 59 6.41 0.99 -9.31
N TYR A 60 5.97 2.22 -9.14
CA TYR A 60 5.47 3.04 -10.23
C TYR A 60 6.36 4.25 -10.40
N GLU A 61 6.84 4.45 -11.62
CA GLU A 61 7.62 5.63 -11.96
C GLU A 61 6.70 6.82 -12.17
N GLY A 62 7.10 7.97 -11.66
CA GLY A 62 6.39 9.19 -11.89
C GLY A 62 6.42 9.56 -13.35
N LYS A 63 5.28 10.03 -13.88
CA LYS A 63 5.19 10.44 -15.27
C LYS A 63 5.95 11.74 -15.50
N LEU A 64 6.66 11.81 -16.63
CA LEU A 64 7.27 13.03 -17.08
C LEU A 64 6.16 14.01 -17.45
N LYS A 65 6.15 15.18 -16.82
CA LYS A 65 5.22 16.25 -17.16
C LYS A 65 5.95 17.42 -17.74
N ARG A 66 5.47 17.89 -18.88
CA ARG A 66 5.97 19.10 -19.52
C ARG A 66 5.11 20.27 -19.09
N MET A 67 5.74 21.24 -18.43
CA MET A 67 5.07 22.46 -18.01
C MET A 67 5.77 23.65 -18.67
N GLY A 68 5.25 24.09 -19.82
CA GLY A 68 5.88 25.16 -20.59
C GLY A 68 7.28 24.81 -21.04
N LYS A 69 8.28 25.58 -20.61
CA LYS A 69 9.69 25.36 -20.96
C LYS A 69 10.38 24.34 -20.02
N HIS A 70 9.68 23.90 -18.98
CA HIS A 70 10.27 23.02 -17.99
C HIS A 70 9.66 21.64 -18.09
N GLN A 71 10.53 20.63 -17.97
CA GLN A 71 10.10 19.25 -17.84
C GLN A 71 10.33 18.83 -16.39
N GLY A 72 9.28 18.35 -15.75
CA GLY A 72 9.35 17.82 -14.40
C GLY A 72 8.80 16.42 -14.33
N ARG A 73 9.41 15.60 -13.51
CA ARG A 73 8.97 14.23 -13.26
C ARG A 73 8.24 14.16 -11.91
N ARG A 74 7.07 13.50 -11.88
CA ARG A 74 6.39 13.25 -10.62
C ARG A 74 7.19 12.26 -9.79
N SER A 75 7.07 12.37 -8.47
CA SER A 75 7.73 11.43 -7.57
C SER A 75 7.27 10.01 -7.85
N ASP A 76 8.22 9.08 -7.80
CA ASP A 76 7.91 7.65 -7.86
C ASP A 76 7.12 7.26 -6.61
N TRP A 77 6.32 6.22 -6.75
CA TRP A 77 5.57 5.71 -5.60
C TRP A 77 5.52 4.19 -5.62
N LYS A 78 5.20 3.62 -4.49
CA LYS A 78 5.18 2.18 -4.31
C LYS A 78 3.83 1.75 -3.76
N LYS A 79 3.31 0.69 -4.34
CA LYS A 79 2.06 0.05 -3.91
C LYS A 79 2.38 -1.30 -3.29
N ALA A 80 1.71 -1.62 -2.20
CA ALA A 80 1.79 -2.94 -1.58
C ALA A 80 0.41 -3.57 -1.55
N ILE A 81 0.31 -4.80 -2.02
CA ILE A 81 -0.90 -5.61 -1.94
C ILE A 81 -0.66 -6.65 -0.86
N VAL A 82 -1.40 -6.55 0.23
CA VAL A 82 -1.22 -7.39 1.41
C VAL A 82 -2.37 -8.38 1.49
N THR A 83 -2.08 -9.66 1.39
CA THR A 83 -3.07 -10.73 1.54
C THR A 83 -3.04 -11.21 2.99
N LEU A 84 -4.19 -11.18 3.64
CA LEU A 84 -4.33 -11.58 5.03
C LEU A 84 -4.60 -13.08 5.14
N GLN A 85 -4.24 -13.65 6.29
CA GLN A 85 -4.55 -15.03 6.57
C GLN A 85 -6.07 -15.19 6.77
N PRO A 86 -6.63 -16.42 6.53
CA PRO A 86 -8.05 -16.66 6.75
C PRO A 86 -8.49 -16.24 8.15
N GLY A 87 -9.64 -15.60 8.25
CA GLY A 87 -10.17 -15.12 9.51
C GLY A 87 -9.71 -13.74 9.93
N HIS A 88 -8.73 -13.15 9.25
CA HIS A 88 -8.26 -11.80 9.53
C HIS A 88 -8.81 -10.82 8.51
N LYS A 89 -9.24 -9.67 8.99
CA LYS A 89 -9.77 -8.59 8.13
C LYS A 89 -9.27 -7.25 8.61
N ILE A 90 -9.09 -6.35 7.67
CA ILE A 90 -8.81 -4.95 7.94
C ILE A 90 -10.05 -4.15 7.51
N GLU A 91 -10.64 -3.42 8.44
CA GLU A 91 -11.73 -2.51 8.12
C GLU A 91 -11.14 -1.16 7.78
N LEU A 92 -11.42 -0.68 6.58
CA LEU A 92 -11.01 0.63 6.13
C LEU A 92 -12.23 1.53 6.11
N LEU A 93 -12.15 2.62 6.87
CA LEU A 93 -13.23 3.60 6.90
C LEU A 93 -13.10 4.51 5.68
N GLU A 94 -14.19 4.65 4.93
CA GLU A 94 -14.24 5.56 3.80
C GLU A 94 -14.03 6.99 4.27
N GLY A 95 -13.17 7.72 3.56
CA GLY A 95 -12.89 9.11 3.87
C GLY A 95 -11.96 9.33 5.05
N ALA A 96 -11.40 8.27 5.61
CA ALA A 96 -10.46 8.39 6.72
C ALA A 96 -9.03 8.64 6.21
#